data_e9b7f39cc4e2295907b3e13b17ec3f36
#
_entry.id   e9b7f39cc4e2295907b3e13b17ec3f36
#
_cell.length_a   1.000
_cell.length_b   1.000
_cell.length_c   1.000
_cell.angle_alpha   90.00
_cell.angle_beta   90.00
_cell.angle_gamma   90.00
#
_symmetry.space_group_name_H-M   'P 1'
#
loop_
_entity.id
_entity.type
_entity.pdbx_description
1 polymer ?
#
loop_
_entity_poly.entity_id
_entity_poly.type
_entity_poly.pdbx_seq_one_letter_code
_entity_poly.pdbx_strand_id
1 'polypeptide(L)'
;MDSLHSTMNQHVKGKHLSFEERVIIQLRLKDGYSLRAIARELNCSPSTISYEVKRGTVKLYHGKVKKYKATQGHDAYKAHRKNCGRKSDFLRKAQFMRYVHKHFFKDGWSLDVCSNRATAVGEFASSDVVCTKTLYNYVDQGLLGIYNYDLPEKLKRNTKLHRIRKNKKKLGRSIEERPKEINKRNEFGHWECDLVLGHKSKDDEVLLTLSERMSREFLILRIPDKTSVSVMQTFKELQRQYSEHWNDIFKTITTDNGSEFADLSNLEKVSNTLVYYAHPYTSCDKGTVERHNGLIRRFIPKGEAIANYSLQDIINIETWCNSLPRKILAYHTPDEIFERELDLIYQAAKLKVFNLLLQFANLFLFNFLLRKFAGNFLFKVSNFSLNPSIDILNTIFLLN
;
A
#
# COMPACT_ATOMS: atom_id res chain seq x y z
N MET A 1 -6.41 50.80 49.18
CA MET A 1 -6.70 49.40 49.51
C MET A 1 -6.80 48.67 48.17
N ASP A 2 -5.72 48.03 47.80
CA ASP A 2 -5.50 47.49 46.47
C ASP A 2 -6.31 46.24 46.25
N SER A 3 -7.16 46.28 45.24
CA SER A 3 -7.91 45.11 44.75
C SER A 3 -6.96 44.23 43.96
N LEU A 4 -6.32 43.30 44.62
CA LEU A 4 -5.72 42.14 43.97
C LEU A 4 -6.83 41.26 43.38
N HIS A 5 -7.47 41.71 42.31
CA HIS A 5 -8.29 40.87 41.48
C HIS A 5 -7.35 40.04 40.56
N SER A 6 -6.92 38.94 41.11
CA SER A 6 -6.23 37.90 40.30
C SER A 6 -7.15 37.45 39.17
N THR A 7 -6.76 37.70 37.94
CA THR A 7 -7.42 37.24 36.71
C THR A 7 -7.43 35.72 36.58
N MET A 8 -6.86 34.97 37.53
CA MET A 8 -6.75 33.52 37.56
C MET A 8 -8.05 32.75 37.81
N ASN A 9 -9.13 33.39 38.23
CA ASN A 9 -10.35 32.71 38.71
C ASN A 9 -11.58 32.89 37.83
N GLN A 10 -11.43 33.43 36.60
CA GLN A 10 -12.56 33.60 35.71
C GLN A 10 -12.86 32.31 34.92
N HIS A 11 -14.14 31.89 34.93
CA HIS A 11 -14.61 30.76 34.18
C HIS A 11 -14.46 30.98 32.66
N VAL A 12 -13.85 29.99 31.98
CA VAL A 12 -13.68 30.03 30.52
C VAL A 12 -14.96 29.62 29.85
N LYS A 13 -15.55 30.53 29.09
CA LYS A 13 -16.81 30.27 28.31
C LYS A 13 -16.70 29.01 27.48
N GLY A 14 -17.70 28.14 27.57
CA GLY A 14 -17.76 26.87 26.85
C GLY A 14 -17.07 25.69 27.54
N LYS A 15 -16.41 25.91 28.69
CA LYS A 15 -15.87 24.81 29.52
C LYS A 15 -16.81 24.52 30.72
N HIS A 16 -16.61 23.34 31.31
CA HIS A 16 -17.31 22.98 32.53
C HIS A 16 -16.55 23.57 33.74
N LEU A 17 -17.29 23.82 34.87
CA LEU A 17 -16.68 24.29 36.09
C LEU A 17 -15.51 23.38 36.53
N SER A 18 -14.38 24.00 36.89
CA SER A 18 -13.23 23.30 37.46
C SER A 18 -13.47 22.93 38.93
N PHE A 19 -12.58 22.17 39.53
CA PHE A 19 -12.69 21.85 40.96
C PHE A 19 -12.49 23.10 41.81
N GLU A 20 -11.54 23.96 41.45
CA GLU A 20 -11.22 25.23 42.10
C GLU A 20 -12.43 26.17 42.07
N GLU A 21 -13.11 26.30 40.94
CA GLU A 21 -14.33 27.10 40.82
C GLU A 21 -15.46 26.54 41.72
N ARG A 22 -15.55 25.24 41.90
CA ARG A 22 -16.49 24.61 42.83
C ARG A 22 -16.14 24.90 44.29
N VAL A 23 -14.86 24.98 44.62
CA VAL A 23 -14.41 25.38 45.94
C VAL A 23 -14.77 26.85 46.22
N ILE A 24 -14.60 27.74 45.25
CA ILE A 24 -15.05 29.14 45.36
C ILE A 24 -16.54 29.23 45.61
N ILE A 25 -17.36 28.46 44.82
CA ILE A 25 -18.81 28.40 45.04
C ILE A 25 -19.14 27.95 46.49
N GLN A 26 -18.44 26.95 47.00
CA GLN A 26 -18.63 26.46 48.35
C GLN A 26 -18.33 27.52 49.41
N LEU A 27 -17.22 28.25 49.28
CA LEU A 27 -16.82 29.34 50.21
C LEU A 27 -17.81 30.49 50.16
N ARG A 28 -18.19 30.97 48.97
CA ARG A 28 -19.13 32.08 48.83
C ARG A 28 -20.53 31.75 49.33
N LEU A 29 -20.99 30.50 49.16
CA LEU A 29 -22.24 30.05 49.77
C LEU A 29 -22.17 30.01 51.30
N LYS A 30 -21.01 29.67 51.89
CA LYS A 30 -20.78 29.76 53.33
C LYS A 30 -20.80 31.19 53.81
N ASP A 31 -20.26 32.12 53.01
CA ASP A 31 -20.19 33.57 53.32
C ASP A 31 -21.55 34.28 53.05
N GLY A 32 -22.61 33.54 52.64
CA GLY A 32 -23.96 34.08 52.46
C GLY A 32 -24.21 34.78 51.11
N TYR A 33 -23.31 34.65 50.15
CA TYR A 33 -23.49 35.24 48.82
C TYR A 33 -24.65 34.61 48.07
N SER A 34 -25.39 35.43 47.31
CA SER A 34 -26.45 34.93 46.43
C SER A 34 -25.89 34.21 45.20
N LEU A 35 -26.65 33.27 44.62
CA LEU A 35 -26.22 32.55 43.40
C LEU A 35 -25.93 33.50 42.24
N ARG A 36 -26.64 34.63 42.14
CA ARG A 36 -26.40 35.67 41.12
C ARG A 36 -25.07 36.41 41.35
N ALA A 37 -24.71 36.67 42.61
CA ALA A 37 -23.44 37.31 42.95
C ALA A 37 -22.26 36.39 42.64
N ILE A 38 -22.34 35.10 42.99
CA ILE A 38 -21.34 34.07 42.66
C ILE A 38 -21.18 33.91 41.14
N ALA A 39 -22.30 33.91 40.41
CA ALA A 39 -22.28 33.81 38.95
C ALA A 39 -21.56 35.01 38.29
N ARG A 40 -21.74 36.22 38.81
CA ARG A 40 -21.01 37.41 38.34
C ARG A 40 -19.52 37.33 38.64
N GLU A 41 -19.14 36.87 39.84
CA GLU A 41 -17.75 36.72 40.26
C GLU A 41 -17.01 35.70 39.36
N LEU A 42 -17.65 34.57 39.05
CA LEU A 42 -17.07 33.53 38.19
C LEU A 42 -17.26 33.78 36.69
N ASN A 43 -17.92 34.86 36.28
CA ASN A 43 -18.23 35.18 34.89
C ASN A 43 -18.98 34.04 34.15
N CYS A 44 -19.97 33.46 34.83
CA CYS A 44 -20.83 32.40 34.25
C CYS A 44 -22.31 32.70 34.45
N SER A 45 -23.19 31.90 33.88
CA SER A 45 -24.63 32.13 34.01
C SER A 45 -25.13 31.75 35.43
N PRO A 46 -26.11 32.49 36.01
CA PRO A 46 -26.71 32.10 37.27
C PRO A 46 -27.32 30.70 37.27
N SER A 47 -27.83 30.22 36.11
CA SER A 47 -28.31 28.86 35.97
C SER A 47 -27.21 27.82 36.12
N THR A 48 -25.99 28.09 35.63
CA THR A 48 -24.85 27.20 35.81
C THR A 48 -24.56 26.98 37.29
N ILE A 49 -24.54 28.07 38.10
CA ILE A 49 -24.32 27.98 39.55
C ILE A 49 -25.50 27.25 40.23
N SER A 50 -26.73 27.56 39.85
CA SER A 50 -27.92 26.89 40.39
C SER A 50 -27.91 25.38 40.17
N TYR A 51 -27.59 24.94 38.94
CA TYR A 51 -27.46 23.52 38.62
C TYR A 51 -26.29 22.85 39.36
N GLU A 52 -25.17 23.55 39.50
CA GLU A 52 -24.01 23.01 40.23
C GLU A 52 -24.32 22.88 41.72
N VAL A 53 -24.93 23.89 42.32
CA VAL A 53 -25.34 23.85 43.76
C VAL A 53 -26.34 22.71 43.98
N LYS A 54 -27.34 22.58 43.10
CA LYS A 54 -28.31 21.45 43.17
C LYS A 54 -27.61 20.10 43.11
N ARG A 55 -26.61 19.95 42.22
CA ARG A 55 -25.83 18.73 42.02
C ARG A 55 -24.95 18.35 43.20
N GLY A 56 -24.29 19.32 43.80
CA GLY A 56 -23.32 19.14 44.89
C GLY A 56 -23.93 19.27 46.29
N THR A 57 -25.23 19.49 46.44
CA THR A 57 -25.87 19.61 47.74
C THR A 57 -26.04 18.25 48.40
N VAL A 58 -25.50 18.12 49.61
CA VAL A 58 -25.67 16.94 50.49
C VAL A 58 -26.64 17.27 51.63
N LYS A 59 -27.40 16.26 52.02
CA LYS A 59 -28.28 16.33 53.20
C LYS A 59 -27.49 15.80 54.41
N LEU A 60 -27.40 16.62 55.44
CA LEU A 60 -26.72 16.30 56.72
C LEU A 60 -27.77 16.18 57.83
N TYR A 61 -27.44 15.49 58.92
CA TYR A 61 -28.25 15.33 60.11
C TYR A 61 -29.68 14.81 59.80
N HIS A 62 -29.72 13.66 59.09
CA HIS A 62 -31.01 13.04 58.67
C HIS A 62 -31.87 13.97 57.78
N GLY A 63 -31.24 14.85 56.99
CA GLY A 63 -31.92 15.74 56.08
C GLY A 63 -32.32 17.11 56.63
N LYS A 64 -32.04 17.38 57.93
CA LYS A 64 -32.34 18.67 58.56
C LYS A 64 -31.55 19.84 57.99
N VAL A 65 -30.31 19.58 57.54
CA VAL A 65 -29.45 20.60 56.94
C VAL A 65 -29.03 20.22 55.53
N LYS A 66 -29.18 21.17 54.59
CA LYS A 66 -28.70 21.04 53.22
C LYS A 66 -27.47 21.88 53.04
N LYS A 67 -26.34 21.29 52.65
CA LYS A 67 -25.09 22.01 52.43
C LYS A 67 -24.45 21.61 51.12
N TYR A 68 -23.98 22.58 50.33
CA TYR A 68 -23.19 22.33 49.13
C TYR A 68 -21.78 21.89 49.53
N LYS A 69 -21.26 20.85 48.85
CA LYS A 69 -19.88 20.41 48.92
C LYS A 69 -19.27 20.33 47.53
N ALA A 70 -18.13 21.01 47.35
CA ALA A 70 -17.40 21.04 46.07
C ALA A 70 -16.99 19.64 45.59
N THR A 71 -16.54 18.79 46.54
CA THR A 71 -16.19 17.40 46.27
C THR A 71 -17.36 16.62 45.68
N GLN A 72 -18.54 16.70 46.33
CA GLN A 72 -19.76 16.05 45.88
C GLN A 72 -20.18 16.51 44.46
N GLY A 73 -20.12 17.85 44.23
CA GLY A 73 -20.42 18.43 42.92
C GLY A 73 -19.45 17.93 41.83
N HIS A 74 -18.18 17.82 42.17
CA HIS A 74 -17.13 17.34 41.29
C HIS A 74 -17.28 15.84 40.98
N ASP A 75 -17.54 15.01 41.99
CA ASP A 75 -17.75 13.56 41.79
C ASP A 75 -19.02 13.26 41.00
N ALA A 76 -20.11 13.97 41.28
CA ALA A 76 -21.33 13.90 40.47
C ALA A 76 -21.08 14.32 39.01
N TYR A 77 -20.28 15.38 38.79
CA TYR A 77 -19.86 15.79 37.47
C TYR A 77 -19.06 14.67 36.75
N LYS A 78 -18.05 14.11 37.45
CA LYS A 78 -17.24 13.01 36.88
C LYS A 78 -18.10 11.78 36.55
N ALA A 79 -19.04 11.41 37.40
CA ALA A 79 -19.96 10.31 37.19
C ALA A 79 -20.84 10.55 35.95
N HIS A 80 -21.40 11.77 35.81
CA HIS A 80 -22.18 12.12 34.63
C HIS A 80 -21.33 12.11 33.34
N ARG A 81 -20.08 12.61 33.41
CA ARG A 81 -19.17 12.62 32.25
C ARG A 81 -18.81 11.22 31.77
N LYS A 82 -18.71 10.22 32.65
CA LYS A 82 -18.51 8.81 32.28
C LYS A 82 -19.65 8.26 31.40
N ASN A 83 -20.84 8.80 31.56
CA ASN A 83 -22.02 8.40 30.81
C ASN A 83 -22.22 9.22 29.52
N CYS A 84 -21.43 10.29 29.34
CA CYS A 84 -21.48 11.13 28.15
C CYS A 84 -20.57 10.59 27.05
N GLY A 85 -20.95 10.87 25.80
CA GLY A 85 -20.19 10.47 24.61
C GLY A 85 -20.66 9.13 24.02
N ARG A 86 -20.11 8.81 22.86
CA ARG A 86 -20.39 7.56 22.15
C ARG A 86 -19.77 6.39 22.96
N LYS A 87 -20.59 5.37 23.23
CA LYS A 87 -20.10 4.15 23.85
C LYS A 87 -19.15 3.43 22.90
N SER A 88 -18.15 2.72 23.48
CA SER A 88 -17.22 1.93 22.69
C SER A 88 -17.97 0.81 21.93
N ASP A 89 -17.69 0.70 20.65
CA ASP A 89 -18.23 -0.38 19.81
C ASP A 89 -17.44 -1.69 19.95
N PHE A 90 -16.47 -1.76 20.84
CA PHE A 90 -15.54 -2.88 20.96
C PHE A 90 -16.25 -4.23 21.13
N LEU A 91 -17.15 -4.35 22.11
CA LEU A 91 -17.88 -5.60 22.36
C LEU A 91 -18.88 -5.91 21.24
N ARG A 92 -19.54 -4.88 20.71
CA ARG A 92 -20.52 -5.04 19.63
C ARG A 92 -19.88 -5.58 18.36
N LYS A 93 -18.61 -5.21 18.11
CA LYS A 93 -17.82 -5.61 16.94
C LYS A 93 -16.77 -6.68 17.28
N ALA A 94 -17.06 -7.54 18.26
CA ALA A 94 -16.12 -8.56 18.73
C ALA A 94 -15.64 -9.52 17.63
N GLN A 95 -16.48 -9.82 16.64
CA GLN A 95 -16.10 -10.64 15.49
C GLN A 95 -15.00 -9.97 14.66
N PHE A 96 -15.15 -8.68 14.37
CA PHE A 96 -14.13 -7.89 13.69
C PHE A 96 -12.87 -7.74 14.54
N MET A 97 -12.97 -7.59 15.87
CA MET A 97 -11.79 -7.54 16.75
C MET A 97 -11.00 -8.85 16.72
N ARG A 98 -11.66 -10.00 16.66
CA ARG A 98 -11.01 -11.31 16.48
C ARG A 98 -10.31 -11.42 15.12
N TYR A 99 -10.94 -10.93 14.06
CA TYR A 99 -10.34 -10.84 12.73
C TYR A 99 -9.04 -9.99 12.76
N VAL A 100 -9.09 -8.78 13.35
CA VAL A 100 -7.93 -7.91 13.49
C VAL A 100 -6.80 -8.62 14.25
N HIS A 101 -7.10 -9.22 15.39
CA HIS A 101 -6.12 -9.94 16.21
C HIS A 101 -5.47 -11.10 15.43
N LYS A 102 -6.28 -11.91 14.74
CA LYS A 102 -5.81 -13.03 13.93
C LYS A 102 -4.82 -12.56 12.85
N HIS A 103 -5.24 -11.61 12.02
CA HIS A 103 -4.44 -11.17 10.87
C HIS A 103 -3.23 -10.34 11.29
N PHE A 104 -3.29 -9.64 12.41
CA PHE A 104 -2.14 -8.91 12.94
C PHE A 104 -1.00 -9.86 13.35
N PHE A 105 -1.30 -10.91 14.11
CA PHE A 105 -0.28 -11.84 14.61
C PHE A 105 0.08 -12.95 13.63
N LYS A 106 -0.88 -13.50 12.91
CA LYS A 106 -0.63 -14.61 11.99
C LYS A 106 -0.05 -14.16 10.67
N ASP A 107 -0.65 -13.13 10.05
CA ASP A 107 -0.32 -12.72 8.69
C ASP A 107 0.57 -11.46 8.67
N GLY A 108 0.83 -10.86 9.83
CA GLY A 108 1.71 -9.68 9.96
C GLY A 108 1.11 -8.40 9.40
N TRP A 109 -0.23 -8.33 9.28
CA TRP A 109 -0.90 -7.14 8.75
C TRP A 109 -0.83 -5.96 9.72
N SER A 110 -0.72 -4.76 9.17
CA SER A 110 -0.87 -3.55 9.98
C SER A 110 -2.34 -3.31 10.35
N LEU A 111 -2.59 -2.55 11.42
CA LEU A 111 -3.96 -2.19 11.81
C LEU A 111 -4.71 -1.41 10.71
N ASP A 112 -3.99 -0.65 9.88
CA ASP A 112 -4.57 0.03 8.71
C ASP A 112 -5.06 -0.98 7.67
N VAL A 113 -4.26 -1.99 7.38
CA VAL A 113 -4.64 -3.08 6.48
C VAL A 113 -5.82 -3.85 7.03
N CYS A 114 -5.80 -4.27 8.31
CA CYS A 114 -6.90 -5.00 8.94
C CYS A 114 -8.24 -4.25 8.82
N SER A 115 -8.21 -2.91 9.03
CA SER A 115 -9.43 -2.09 8.96
C SER A 115 -9.99 -1.97 7.54
N ASN A 116 -9.12 -1.75 6.55
CA ASN A 116 -9.59 -1.36 5.22
C ASN A 116 -9.69 -2.55 4.26
N ARG A 117 -8.85 -3.58 4.41
CA ARG A 117 -8.94 -4.81 3.61
C ARG A 117 -10.27 -5.52 3.84
N ALA A 118 -10.71 -5.64 5.09
CA ALA A 118 -11.97 -6.29 5.45
C ALA A 118 -13.17 -5.73 4.67
N THR A 119 -13.17 -4.42 4.42
CA THR A 119 -14.21 -3.76 3.64
C THR A 119 -13.94 -3.85 2.14
N ALA A 120 -12.68 -3.74 1.70
CA ALA A 120 -12.31 -3.73 0.29
C ALA A 120 -12.63 -5.05 -0.42
N VAL A 121 -12.46 -6.19 0.27
CA VAL A 121 -12.79 -7.52 -0.26
C VAL A 121 -14.20 -8.01 0.13
N GLY A 122 -14.98 -7.17 0.83
CA GLY A 122 -16.37 -7.49 1.19
C GLY A 122 -16.55 -8.52 2.32
N GLU A 123 -15.50 -8.84 3.09
CA GLU A 123 -15.61 -9.76 4.24
C GLU A 123 -16.48 -9.21 5.37
N PHE A 124 -16.45 -7.88 5.54
CA PHE A 124 -17.27 -7.19 6.53
C PHE A 124 -17.97 -5.98 5.91
N ALA A 125 -19.20 -5.73 6.34
CA ALA A 125 -19.89 -4.49 6.02
C ALA A 125 -19.20 -3.30 6.71
N SER A 126 -19.23 -2.12 6.11
CA SER A 126 -18.64 -0.90 6.68
C SER A 126 -19.18 -0.54 8.07
N SER A 127 -20.43 -0.95 8.38
CA SER A 127 -21.06 -0.80 9.70
C SER A 127 -20.36 -1.63 10.78
N ASP A 128 -19.75 -2.76 10.42
CA ASP A 128 -19.19 -3.74 11.34
C ASP A 128 -17.69 -3.56 11.57
N VAL A 129 -17.06 -2.72 10.77
CA VAL A 129 -15.65 -2.37 10.87
C VAL A 129 -15.47 -1.09 11.71
N VAL A 130 -14.32 -0.92 12.35
CA VAL A 130 -13.90 0.34 12.96
C VAL A 130 -12.73 0.92 12.17
N CYS A 131 -12.62 2.26 12.14
CA CYS A 131 -11.53 2.91 11.44
C CYS A 131 -10.18 2.64 12.11
N THR A 132 -9.11 2.75 11.34
CA THR A 132 -7.72 2.56 11.77
C THR A 132 -7.38 3.30 13.08
N LYS A 133 -7.80 4.58 13.19
CA LYS A 133 -7.54 5.37 14.41
C LYS A 133 -8.21 4.76 15.65
N THR A 134 -9.40 4.20 15.51
CA THR A 134 -10.09 3.53 16.62
C THR A 134 -9.35 2.27 17.04
N LEU A 135 -8.78 1.50 16.11
CA LEU A 135 -7.93 0.35 16.43
C LEU A 135 -6.70 0.76 17.23
N TYR A 136 -5.99 1.82 16.82
CA TYR A 136 -4.86 2.34 17.60
C TYR A 136 -5.28 2.81 19.01
N ASN A 137 -6.44 3.46 19.14
CA ASN A 137 -6.96 3.84 20.46
C ASN A 137 -7.26 2.59 21.32
N TYR A 138 -7.73 1.50 20.73
CA TYR A 138 -7.97 0.24 21.45
C TYR A 138 -6.65 -0.45 21.87
N VAL A 139 -5.59 -0.32 21.07
CA VAL A 139 -4.23 -0.75 21.45
C VAL A 139 -3.72 0.07 22.63
N ASP A 140 -3.85 1.41 22.59
CA ASP A 140 -3.43 2.30 23.69
C ASP A 140 -4.23 2.05 24.98
N GLN A 141 -5.46 1.55 24.88
CA GLN A 141 -6.32 1.15 26.00
C GLN A 141 -6.11 -0.30 26.46
N GLY A 142 -5.26 -1.08 25.77
CA GLY A 142 -5.01 -2.48 26.09
C GLY A 142 -6.17 -3.42 25.81
N LEU A 143 -7.15 -3.01 24.97
CA LEU A 143 -8.37 -3.80 24.71
C LEU A 143 -8.18 -4.92 23.68
N LEU A 144 -7.24 -4.76 22.73
CA LEU A 144 -7.04 -5.69 21.61
C LEU A 144 -6.10 -6.86 21.91
N GLY A 145 -5.39 -6.85 23.04
CA GLY A 145 -4.28 -7.77 23.29
C GLY A 145 -3.08 -7.56 22.37
N ILE A 146 -3.06 -6.45 21.63
CA ILE A 146 -1.95 -5.94 20.84
C ILE A 146 -1.38 -4.75 21.62
N TYR A 147 -0.06 -4.71 21.76
CA TYR A 147 0.62 -3.68 22.55
C TYR A 147 1.50 -2.79 21.67
N ASN A 148 1.89 -1.65 22.19
CA ASN A 148 2.72 -0.69 21.46
C ASN A 148 4.09 -1.23 21.04
N TYR A 149 4.64 -2.21 21.74
CA TYR A 149 5.89 -2.87 21.39
C TYR A 149 5.72 -3.89 20.23
N ASP A 150 4.50 -4.36 19.95
CA ASP A 150 4.20 -5.22 18.80
C ASP A 150 4.14 -4.43 17.49
N LEU A 151 4.10 -3.08 17.56
CA LEU A 151 4.01 -2.20 16.39
C LEU A 151 5.40 -1.92 15.80
N PRO A 152 5.76 -2.44 14.60
CA PRO A 152 7.14 -2.43 14.09
C PRO A 152 7.77 -1.05 13.93
N GLU A 153 6.97 -0.02 13.63
CA GLU A 153 7.48 1.32 13.34
C GLU A 153 7.55 2.23 14.60
N LYS A 154 6.84 1.88 15.68
CA LYS A 154 6.76 2.74 16.87
C LYS A 154 8.07 2.78 17.66
N LEU A 155 8.92 1.76 17.54
CA LEU A 155 10.20 1.62 18.24
C LEU A 155 11.42 2.09 17.40
N LYS A 156 11.23 2.40 16.11
CA LYS A 156 12.34 2.80 15.24
C LYS A 156 12.63 4.30 15.37
N ARG A 157 13.80 4.64 15.94
CA ARG A 157 14.37 5.99 15.86
C ARG A 157 15.46 6.04 14.79
N ASN A 158 15.31 6.90 13.78
CA ASN A 158 16.35 7.14 12.79
C ASN A 158 17.17 8.38 13.18
N THR A 159 18.45 8.20 13.55
CA THR A 159 19.33 9.26 14.05
C THR A 159 20.57 9.49 13.19
N LYS A 160 20.69 8.86 12.01
CA LYS A 160 21.91 8.93 11.19
C LYS A 160 21.77 9.88 10.00
N LEU A 161 22.60 10.92 9.99
CA LEU A 161 22.89 11.75 8.82
C LEU A 161 23.86 11.01 7.88
N HIS A 162 23.45 10.81 6.63
CA HIS A 162 24.28 10.16 5.62
C HIS A 162 25.17 11.16 4.89
N ARG A 163 26.48 10.88 4.82
CA ARG A 163 27.45 11.64 4.03
C ARG A 163 27.38 11.16 2.57
N ILE A 164 27.06 12.07 1.65
CA ILE A 164 26.93 11.78 0.22
C ILE A 164 28.33 11.62 -0.38
N ARG A 165 28.63 10.44 -0.98
CA ARG A 165 29.81 10.21 -1.80
C ARG A 165 29.41 10.33 -3.28
N LYS A 166 30.14 11.09 -4.07
CA LYS A 166 29.89 11.24 -5.52
C LYS A 166 30.67 10.16 -6.29
N ASN A 167 29.97 9.28 -7.00
CA ASN A 167 30.58 8.37 -7.95
C ASN A 167 30.34 8.88 -9.37
N LYS A 168 31.35 8.80 -10.26
CA LYS A 168 31.32 9.38 -11.60
C LYS A 168 31.12 8.36 -12.74
N LYS A 169 31.07 7.06 -12.44
CA LYS A 169 30.96 6.01 -13.45
C LYS A 169 29.53 5.86 -13.96
N LYS A 170 29.33 5.92 -15.28
CA LYS A 170 28.06 5.62 -15.97
C LYS A 170 28.20 4.31 -16.71
N LEU A 171 27.30 3.34 -16.46
CA LEU A 171 27.32 2.00 -17.04
C LEU A 171 26.47 1.88 -18.30
N GLY A 172 25.47 2.75 -18.49
CA GLY A 172 24.57 2.72 -19.62
C GLY A 172 23.60 3.91 -19.63
N ARG A 173 22.38 3.69 -20.07
CA ARG A 173 21.33 4.72 -20.20
C ARG A 173 20.97 5.32 -18.85
N SER A 174 20.96 6.64 -18.75
CA SER A 174 20.63 7.34 -17.50
C SER A 174 19.14 7.23 -17.19
N ILE A 175 18.79 7.21 -15.88
CA ILE A 175 17.40 7.31 -15.44
C ILE A 175 16.71 8.60 -15.92
N GLU A 176 17.46 9.67 -16.24
CA GLU A 176 16.93 10.90 -16.80
C GLU A 176 16.30 10.70 -18.18
N GLU A 177 16.77 9.69 -18.94
CA GLU A 177 16.24 9.32 -20.25
C GLU A 177 14.96 8.48 -20.15
N ARG A 178 14.60 8.04 -18.92
CA ARG A 178 13.39 7.24 -18.70
C ARG A 178 12.14 8.10 -18.89
N PRO A 179 11.15 7.65 -19.71
CA PRO A 179 9.89 8.36 -19.89
C PRO A 179 9.21 8.71 -18.56
N LYS A 180 8.71 9.95 -18.44
CA LYS A 180 8.08 10.46 -17.20
C LYS A 180 6.79 9.70 -16.86
N GLU A 181 6.14 9.13 -17.85
CA GLU A 181 4.92 8.31 -17.72
C GLU A 181 5.16 7.13 -16.80
N ILE A 182 6.33 6.49 -16.85
CA ILE A 182 6.73 5.37 -15.99
C ILE A 182 6.69 5.77 -14.49
N ASN A 183 6.91 7.05 -14.19
CA ASN A 183 6.87 7.54 -12.81
C ASN A 183 5.44 7.56 -12.23
N LYS A 184 4.41 7.59 -13.06
CA LYS A 184 3.00 7.52 -12.63
C LYS A 184 2.62 6.14 -12.11
N ARG A 185 3.39 5.09 -12.47
CA ARG A 185 3.19 3.69 -12.03
C ARG A 185 1.81 3.14 -12.37
N ASN A 186 1.27 3.54 -13.52
CA ASN A 186 -0.04 3.12 -14.03
C ASN A 186 0.09 2.04 -15.10
N GLU A 187 1.31 1.73 -15.51
CA GLU A 187 1.61 0.74 -16.53
C GLU A 187 2.40 -0.41 -15.91
N PHE A 188 2.02 -1.63 -16.26
CA PHE A 188 2.68 -2.86 -15.86
C PHE A 188 3.94 -3.13 -16.70
N GLY A 189 4.92 -3.80 -16.09
CA GLY A 189 6.14 -4.23 -16.75
C GLY A 189 7.37 -3.35 -16.48
N HIS A 190 7.32 -2.45 -15.51
CA HIS A 190 8.43 -1.59 -15.12
C HIS A 190 9.03 -2.03 -13.79
N TRP A 191 10.26 -2.55 -13.82
CA TRP A 191 10.92 -3.16 -12.68
C TRP A 191 12.03 -2.30 -12.10
N GLU A 192 12.18 -2.35 -10.79
CA GLU A 192 13.36 -1.86 -10.06
C GLU A 192 14.16 -3.07 -9.59
N CYS A 193 15.48 -3.07 -9.83
CA CYS A 193 16.38 -4.16 -9.48
C CYS A 193 17.43 -3.71 -8.46
N ASP A 194 17.74 -4.59 -7.49
CA ASP A 194 18.75 -4.35 -6.44
C ASP A 194 19.35 -5.65 -5.94
N LEU A 195 20.39 -5.56 -5.12
CA LEU A 195 20.98 -6.71 -4.43
C LEU A 195 20.85 -6.57 -2.91
N VAL A 196 20.48 -7.67 -2.26
CA VAL A 196 20.49 -7.77 -0.80
C VAL A 196 21.65 -8.66 -0.37
N LEU A 197 22.64 -8.03 0.26
CA LEU A 197 23.83 -8.72 0.78
C LEU A 197 23.59 -9.16 2.22
N GLY A 198 23.96 -10.39 2.55
CA GLY A 198 23.97 -10.91 3.91
C GLY A 198 25.21 -10.45 4.67
N HIS A 199 26.15 -11.33 4.82
CA HIS A 199 27.48 -11.06 5.37
C HIS A 199 28.35 -10.32 4.32
N LYS A 200 29.36 -9.58 4.78
CA LYS A 200 30.25 -8.85 3.87
C LYS A 200 31.41 -9.70 3.30
N SER A 201 31.42 -11.01 3.53
CA SER A 201 32.39 -11.91 2.92
C SER A 201 32.15 -12.03 1.42
N LYS A 202 33.21 -12.33 0.66
CA LYS A 202 33.11 -12.57 -0.78
C LYS A 202 32.44 -13.90 -1.14
N ASP A 203 32.40 -14.82 -0.18
CA ASP A 203 31.95 -16.20 -0.33
C ASP A 203 30.49 -16.42 0.09
N ASP A 204 29.76 -15.34 0.43
CA ASP A 204 28.34 -15.43 0.78
C ASP A 204 27.47 -15.27 -0.47
N GLU A 205 26.40 -16.04 -0.53
CA GLU A 205 25.36 -15.90 -1.53
C GLU A 205 24.65 -14.56 -1.40
N VAL A 206 23.96 -14.14 -2.46
CA VAL A 206 23.32 -12.83 -2.56
C VAL A 206 21.89 -13.01 -3.03
N LEU A 207 20.98 -12.15 -2.61
CA LEU A 207 19.64 -12.10 -3.17
C LEU A 207 19.55 -10.99 -4.22
N LEU A 208 19.27 -11.38 -5.46
CA LEU A 208 18.84 -10.47 -6.50
C LEU A 208 17.34 -10.20 -6.30
N THR A 209 16.97 -8.95 -6.16
CA THR A 209 15.60 -8.55 -5.90
C THR A 209 15.06 -7.69 -7.03
N LEU A 210 13.86 -8.01 -7.46
CA LEU A 210 13.14 -7.29 -8.50
C LEU A 210 11.80 -6.85 -7.95
N SER A 211 11.45 -5.58 -8.11
CA SER A 211 10.14 -5.08 -7.72
C SER A 211 9.42 -4.43 -8.89
N GLU A 212 8.26 -4.95 -9.24
CA GLU A 212 7.39 -4.34 -10.25
C GLU A 212 6.75 -3.07 -9.68
N ARG A 213 6.72 -2.00 -10.48
CA ARG A 213 6.40 -0.65 -9.98
C ARG A 213 4.90 -0.39 -9.82
N MET A 214 4.04 -1.03 -10.60
CA MET A 214 2.59 -0.87 -10.56
C MET A 214 1.97 -1.85 -9.55
N SER A 215 2.15 -3.17 -9.75
CA SER A 215 1.61 -4.23 -8.90
C SER A 215 2.28 -4.33 -7.54
N ARG A 216 3.52 -3.83 -7.42
CA ARG A 216 4.38 -4.01 -6.23
C ARG A 216 4.82 -5.45 -6.03
N GLU A 217 4.70 -6.29 -7.06
CA GLU A 217 5.23 -7.65 -7.04
C GLU A 217 6.72 -7.63 -6.73
N PHE A 218 7.18 -8.61 -5.97
CA PHE A 218 8.53 -8.67 -5.45
C PHE A 218 9.11 -10.07 -5.65
N LEU A 219 10.04 -10.19 -6.58
CA LEU A 219 10.77 -11.43 -6.83
C LEU A 219 12.08 -11.43 -6.05
N ILE A 220 12.39 -12.54 -5.38
CA ILE A 220 13.60 -12.72 -4.60
C ILE A 220 14.36 -13.95 -5.14
N LEU A 221 15.45 -13.72 -5.85
CA LEU A 221 16.21 -14.75 -6.53
C LEU A 221 17.57 -14.91 -5.83
N ARG A 222 17.87 -16.14 -5.40
CA ARG A 222 19.14 -16.47 -4.79
C ARG A 222 20.19 -16.66 -5.87
N ILE A 223 21.30 -15.94 -5.79
CA ILE A 223 22.43 -16.02 -6.72
C ILE A 223 23.71 -16.33 -5.96
N PRO A 224 24.66 -17.06 -6.60
CA PRO A 224 25.84 -17.58 -5.90
C PRO A 224 26.79 -16.46 -5.42
N ASP A 225 26.85 -15.35 -6.13
CA ASP A 225 27.77 -14.27 -5.82
C ASP A 225 27.29 -12.92 -6.38
N LYS A 226 28.01 -11.85 -6.00
CA LYS A 226 27.77 -10.48 -6.46
C LYS A 226 28.53 -10.17 -7.76
N THR A 227 28.41 -10.97 -8.79
CA THR A 227 29.06 -10.74 -10.09
C THR A 227 28.05 -10.38 -11.18
N SER A 228 28.49 -9.66 -12.22
CA SER A 228 27.64 -9.39 -13.37
C SER A 228 27.24 -10.66 -14.11
N VAL A 229 28.09 -11.69 -14.06
CA VAL A 229 27.84 -12.99 -14.67
C VAL A 229 26.65 -13.68 -14.01
N SER A 230 26.65 -13.76 -12.66
CA SER A 230 25.58 -14.37 -11.88
C SER A 230 24.24 -13.63 -12.08
N VAL A 231 24.27 -12.30 -12.08
CA VAL A 231 23.10 -11.47 -12.37
C VAL A 231 22.56 -11.76 -13.78
N MET A 232 23.42 -11.76 -14.79
CA MET A 232 23.00 -12.03 -16.19
C MET A 232 22.49 -13.45 -16.39
N GLN A 233 23.06 -14.43 -15.70
CA GLN A 233 22.58 -15.82 -15.74
C GLN A 233 21.13 -15.91 -15.23
N THR A 234 20.84 -15.24 -14.12
CA THR A 234 19.49 -15.20 -13.54
C THR A 234 18.49 -14.52 -14.48
N PHE A 235 18.88 -13.43 -15.12
CA PHE A 235 18.00 -12.79 -16.11
C PHE A 235 17.75 -13.69 -17.33
N LYS A 236 18.73 -14.48 -17.78
CA LYS A 236 18.52 -15.47 -18.85
C LYS A 236 17.56 -16.58 -18.44
N GLU A 237 17.60 -17.00 -17.17
CA GLU A 237 16.64 -17.99 -16.63
C GLU A 237 15.22 -17.44 -16.56
N LEU A 238 15.05 -16.22 -16.05
CA LEU A 238 13.77 -15.51 -16.08
C LEU A 238 13.25 -15.34 -17.51
N GLN A 239 14.13 -14.99 -18.47
CA GLN A 239 13.75 -14.85 -19.89
C GLN A 239 13.28 -16.18 -20.49
N ARG A 240 13.89 -17.32 -20.13
CA ARG A 240 13.39 -18.64 -20.54
C ARG A 240 12.05 -18.96 -19.89
N GLN A 241 11.85 -18.62 -18.62
CA GLN A 241 10.63 -18.87 -17.88
C GLN A 241 9.43 -18.13 -18.50
N TYR A 242 9.58 -16.84 -18.81
CA TYR A 242 8.51 -16.03 -19.39
C TYR A 242 8.45 -16.09 -20.93
N SER A 243 9.51 -16.61 -21.57
CA SER A 243 9.58 -16.91 -23.01
C SER A 243 9.03 -15.77 -23.90
N GLU A 244 7.98 -16.05 -24.68
CA GLU A 244 7.36 -15.10 -25.60
C GLU A 244 6.73 -13.87 -24.93
N HIS A 245 6.35 -14.00 -23.66
CA HIS A 245 5.74 -12.90 -22.87
C HIS A 245 6.76 -12.00 -22.17
N TRP A 246 8.05 -12.29 -22.30
CA TRP A 246 9.11 -11.53 -21.66
C TRP A 246 9.00 -10.01 -21.89
N ASN A 247 8.80 -9.60 -23.15
CA ASN A 247 8.75 -8.17 -23.49
C ASN A 247 7.51 -7.46 -22.97
N ASP A 248 6.43 -8.17 -22.69
CA ASP A 248 5.21 -7.61 -22.11
C ASP A 248 5.34 -7.48 -20.59
N ILE A 249 6.08 -8.41 -19.96
CA ILE A 249 6.28 -8.47 -18.49
C ILE A 249 7.49 -7.63 -18.05
N PHE A 250 8.58 -7.58 -18.83
CA PHE A 250 9.80 -6.85 -18.53
C PHE A 250 10.08 -5.76 -19.57
N LYS A 251 9.28 -4.70 -19.55
CA LYS A 251 9.44 -3.55 -20.46
C LYS A 251 10.66 -2.71 -20.11
N THR A 252 10.85 -2.40 -18.82
CA THR A 252 12.02 -1.67 -18.36
C THR A 252 12.55 -2.21 -17.04
N ILE A 253 13.86 -2.12 -16.87
CA ILE A 253 14.54 -2.44 -15.61
C ILE A 253 15.34 -1.23 -15.18
N THR A 254 15.13 -0.76 -13.93
CA THR A 254 15.91 0.32 -13.32
C THR A 254 16.80 -0.24 -12.24
N THR A 255 18.12 -0.01 -12.35
CA THR A 255 19.12 -0.49 -11.39
C THR A 255 20.06 0.62 -10.93
N ASP A 256 20.96 0.37 -9.99
CA ASP A 256 22.04 1.31 -9.66
C ASP A 256 23.26 1.16 -10.58
N ASN A 257 24.26 2.03 -10.39
CA ASN A 257 25.53 1.97 -11.12
C ASN A 257 26.56 1.03 -10.47
N GLY A 258 26.10 -0.09 -9.89
CA GLY A 258 26.99 -1.12 -9.34
C GLY A 258 27.69 -1.94 -10.43
N SER A 259 28.91 -2.39 -10.17
CA SER A 259 29.67 -3.22 -11.10
C SER A 259 28.97 -4.54 -11.44
N GLU A 260 28.15 -5.03 -10.55
CA GLU A 260 27.31 -6.20 -10.69
C GLU A 260 26.23 -6.09 -11.78
N PHE A 261 25.85 -4.86 -12.13
CA PHE A 261 24.86 -4.57 -13.18
C PHE A 261 25.50 -4.09 -14.49
N ALA A 262 26.86 -4.16 -14.60
CA ALA A 262 27.57 -3.62 -15.75
C ALA A 262 27.13 -4.24 -17.09
N ASP A 263 26.81 -5.53 -17.09
CA ASP A 263 26.42 -6.28 -18.29
C ASP A 263 24.91 -6.25 -18.54
N LEU A 264 24.11 -5.66 -17.64
CA LEU A 264 22.64 -5.73 -17.74
C LEU A 264 22.12 -5.02 -19.00
N SER A 265 22.82 -4.00 -19.49
CA SER A 265 22.49 -3.33 -20.77
C SER A 265 22.54 -4.26 -21.99
N ASN A 266 23.18 -5.45 -21.88
CA ASN A 266 23.16 -6.45 -22.94
C ASN A 266 21.78 -7.07 -23.16
N LEU A 267 20.86 -6.96 -22.19
CA LEU A 267 19.44 -7.36 -22.39
C LEU A 267 18.79 -6.57 -23.52
N GLU A 268 19.15 -5.29 -23.72
CA GLU A 268 18.64 -4.46 -24.82
C GLU A 268 19.00 -5.01 -26.21
N LYS A 269 20.03 -5.86 -26.30
CA LYS A 269 20.48 -6.47 -27.58
C LYS A 269 19.68 -7.72 -27.94
N VAL A 270 19.09 -8.39 -26.96
CA VAL A 270 18.40 -9.67 -27.14
C VAL A 270 16.89 -9.60 -26.89
N SER A 271 16.42 -8.46 -26.39
CA SER A 271 15.01 -8.22 -26.10
C SER A 271 14.67 -6.74 -26.27
N ASN A 272 13.38 -6.40 -26.19
CA ASN A 272 12.91 -5.00 -26.21
C ASN A 272 12.95 -4.34 -24.81
N THR A 273 13.54 -5.01 -23.82
CA THR A 273 13.64 -4.51 -22.43
C THR A 273 14.67 -3.38 -22.35
N LEU A 274 14.26 -2.20 -21.91
CA LEU A 274 15.16 -1.06 -21.71
C LEU A 274 15.73 -1.05 -20.29
N VAL A 275 17.04 -0.78 -20.16
CA VAL A 275 17.75 -0.75 -18.88
C VAL A 275 18.17 0.67 -18.54
N TYR A 276 17.74 1.15 -17.37
CA TYR A 276 18.07 2.47 -16.86
C TYR A 276 18.91 2.37 -15.60
N TYR A 277 19.92 3.24 -15.49
CA TYR A 277 20.81 3.32 -14.34
C TYR A 277 20.47 4.56 -13.51
N ALA A 278 20.15 4.34 -12.24
CA ALA A 278 19.83 5.37 -11.27
C ALA A 278 21.04 6.26 -10.95
N HIS A 279 20.79 7.47 -10.45
CA HIS A 279 21.87 8.32 -9.99
C HIS A 279 22.60 7.69 -8.79
N PRO A 280 23.92 7.81 -8.73
CA PRO A 280 24.67 7.34 -7.59
C PRO A 280 24.17 7.96 -6.28
N TYR A 281 23.93 7.12 -5.27
CA TYR A 281 23.48 7.51 -3.92
C TYR A 281 22.11 8.21 -3.85
N THR A 282 21.28 8.08 -4.86
CA THR A 282 19.92 8.65 -4.88
C THR A 282 18.89 7.55 -4.63
N SER A 283 18.55 7.33 -3.36
CA SER A 283 17.58 6.31 -2.95
C SER A 283 16.17 6.53 -3.50
N CYS A 284 15.82 7.78 -3.83
CA CYS A 284 14.52 8.12 -4.41
C CYS A 284 14.27 7.45 -5.76
N ASP A 285 15.33 7.16 -6.53
CA ASP A 285 15.25 6.60 -7.88
C ASP A 285 14.77 5.15 -7.89
N LYS A 286 15.07 4.38 -6.81
CA LYS A 286 14.69 2.98 -6.60
C LYS A 286 13.90 2.76 -5.31
N GLY A 287 13.04 3.70 -4.96
CA GLY A 287 12.35 3.70 -3.67
C GLY A 287 11.42 2.49 -3.45
N THR A 288 10.98 1.82 -4.51
CA THR A 288 10.11 0.64 -4.39
C THR A 288 10.91 -0.56 -3.90
N VAL A 289 11.98 -0.94 -4.62
CA VAL A 289 12.79 -2.11 -4.26
C VAL A 289 13.53 -1.90 -2.93
N GLU A 290 14.01 -0.70 -2.63
CA GLU A 290 14.65 -0.41 -1.33
C GLU A 290 13.68 -0.64 -0.16
N ARG A 291 12.42 -0.22 -0.30
CA ARG A 291 11.39 -0.47 0.72
C ARG A 291 11.08 -1.96 0.87
N HIS A 292 11.02 -2.70 -0.24
CA HIS A 292 10.81 -4.14 -0.23
C HIS A 292 12.00 -4.88 0.38
N ASN A 293 13.23 -4.48 0.08
CA ASN A 293 14.43 -5.01 0.72
C ASN A 293 14.39 -4.82 2.25
N GLY A 294 13.74 -3.75 2.72
CA GLY A 294 13.46 -3.53 4.14
C GLY A 294 12.52 -4.58 4.76
N LEU A 295 11.66 -5.24 3.97
CA LEU A 295 10.81 -6.35 4.45
C LEU A 295 11.63 -7.62 4.65
N ILE A 296 12.55 -7.94 3.71
CA ILE A 296 13.48 -9.07 3.85
C ILE A 296 14.25 -8.96 5.17
N ARG A 297 14.63 -7.74 5.57
CA ARG A 297 15.39 -7.49 6.81
C ARG A 297 14.64 -7.79 8.11
N ARG A 298 13.38 -8.15 8.06
CA ARG A 298 12.63 -8.69 9.21
C ARG A 298 12.97 -10.16 9.48
N PHE A 299 13.37 -10.89 8.43
CA PHE A 299 13.69 -12.32 8.47
C PHE A 299 15.19 -12.56 8.41
N ILE A 300 15.88 -11.81 7.56
CA ILE A 300 17.32 -11.91 7.34
C ILE A 300 17.98 -10.61 7.80
N PRO A 301 18.43 -10.50 9.05
CA PRO A 301 19.12 -9.33 9.58
C PRO A 301 20.41 -9.00 8.80
N LYS A 302 20.85 -7.75 8.88
CA LYS A 302 22.13 -7.35 8.29
C LYS A 302 23.28 -8.00 9.02
N GLY A 303 24.18 -8.64 8.27
CA GLY A 303 25.37 -9.30 8.82
C GLY A 303 25.21 -10.81 8.99
N GLU A 304 24.03 -11.36 8.77
CA GLU A 304 23.84 -12.80 8.67
C GLU A 304 24.09 -13.28 7.24
N ALA A 305 24.69 -14.46 7.10
CA ALA A 305 24.97 -15.06 5.80
C ALA A 305 23.67 -15.54 5.14
N ILE A 306 23.49 -15.24 3.85
CA ILE A 306 22.36 -15.72 3.06
C ILE A 306 22.36 -17.25 2.95
N ALA A 307 23.53 -17.86 2.89
CA ALA A 307 23.72 -19.31 2.84
C ALA A 307 23.08 -20.07 4.03
N ASN A 308 22.83 -19.39 5.16
CA ASN A 308 22.17 -20.00 6.34
C ASN A 308 20.67 -20.25 6.11
N TYR A 309 20.07 -19.65 5.09
CA TYR A 309 18.65 -19.76 4.78
C TYR A 309 18.45 -20.72 3.62
N SER A 310 17.54 -21.67 3.78
CA SER A 310 17.18 -22.58 2.70
C SER A 310 16.47 -21.85 1.55
N LEU A 311 16.42 -22.47 0.37
CA LEU A 311 15.62 -21.93 -0.74
C LEU A 311 14.15 -21.79 -0.34
N GLN A 312 13.62 -22.74 0.46
CA GLN A 312 12.24 -22.68 0.95
C GLN A 312 12.01 -21.46 1.88
N ASP A 313 12.99 -21.09 2.70
CA ASP A 313 12.90 -19.89 3.55
C ASP A 313 12.79 -18.62 2.67
N ILE A 314 13.58 -18.55 1.59
CA ILE A 314 13.54 -17.42 0.65
C ILE A 314 12.17 -17.34 -0.05
N ILE A 315 11.63 -18.47 -0.52
CA ILE A 315 10.31 -18.56 -1.14
C ILE A 315 9.22 -18.14 -0.13
N ASN A 316 9.32 -18.57 1.12
CA ASN A 316 8.36 -18.18 2.18
C ASN A 316 8.40 -16.67 2.44
N ILE A 317 9.59 -16.06 2.43
CA ILE A 317 9.76 -14.60 2.59
C ILE A 317 9.14 -13.86 1.40
N GLU A 318 9.38 -14.31 0.18
CA GLU A 318 8.82 -13.75 -1.05
C GLU A 318 7.29 -13.80 -1.02
N THR A 319 6.72 -15.00 -0.78
CA THR A 319 5.28 -15.21 -0.66
C THR A 319 4.66 -14.31 0.41
N TRP A 320 5.32 -14.22 1.59
CA TRP A 320 4.84 -13.32 2.64
C TRP A 320 4.87 -11.85 2.20
N CYS A 321 5.93 -11.39 1.52
CA CYS A 321 6.02 -10.01 1.03
C CYS A 321 4.90 -9.68 0.04
N ASN A 322 4.54 -10.63 -0.82
CA ASN A 322 3.54 -10.46 -1.88
C ASN A 322 2.11 -10.67 -1.39
N SER A 323 1.91 -11.43 -0.31
CA SER A 323 0.61 -11.59 0.34
C SER A 323 0.19 -10.41 1.25
N LEU A 324 1.06 -9.40 1.45
CA LEU A 324 0.74 -8.24 2.27
C LEU A 324 -0.16 -7.25 1.52
N PRO A 325 -1.42 -7.03 1.92
CA PRO A 325 -2.28 -6.04 1.29
C PRO A 325 -1.70 -4.62 1.47
N ARG A 326 -1.77 -3.80 0.42
CA ARG A 326 -1.14 -2.47 0.40
C ARG A 326 -2.16 -1.37 0.14
N LYS A 327 -2.12 -0.33 0.96
CA LYS A 327 -3.00 0.84 0.78
C LYS A 327 -2.90 1.44 -0.62
N ILE A 328 -1.68 1.50 -1.20
CA ILE A 328 -1.45 2.03 -2.55
C ILE A 328 -2.11 1.19 -3.65
N LEU A 329 -2.42 -0.08 -3.36
CA LEU A 329 -3.14 -1.01 -4.24
C LEU A 329 -4.62 -1.14 -3.83
N ALA A 330 -5.18 -0.12 -3.20
CA ALA A 330 -6.55 -0.15 -2.65
C ALA A 330 -6.79 -1.38 -1.74
N TYR A 331 -5.76 -1.77 -0.97
CA TYR A 331 -5.72 -2.92 -0.05
C TYR A 331 -5.78 -4.29 -0.73
N HIS A 332 -5.53 -4.36 -2.03
CA HIS A 332 -5.18 -5.61 -2.69
C HIS A 332 -3.74 -6.01 -2.39
N THR A 333 -3.43 -7.29 -2.56
CA THR A 333 -2.07 -7.81 -2.46
C THR A 333 -1.31 -7.59 -3.77
N PRO A 334 0.03 -7.53 -3.74
CA PRO A 334 0.84 -7.59 -4.96
C PRO A 334 0.50 -8.77 -5.86
N ASP A 335 0.42 -10.00 -5.29
CA ASP A 335 0.04 -11.21 -6.03
C ASP A 335 -1.28 -11.05 -6.79
N GLU A 336 -2.36 -10.56 -6.13
CA GLU A 336 -3.67 -10.37 -6.76
C GLU A 336 -3.61 -9.42 -7.97
N ILE A 337 -2.79 -8.37 -7.88
CA ILE A 337 -2.65 -7.41 -8.99
C ILE A 337 -1.75 -7.98 -10.08
N PHE A 338 -0.66 -8.65 -9.71
CA PHE A 338 0.29 -9.22 -10.65
C PHE A 338 -0.34 -10.35 -11.47
N GLU A 339 -1.03 -11.29 -10.83
CA GLU A 339 -1.76 -12.38 -11.51
C GLU A 339 -2.80 -11.84 -12.47
N ARG A 340 -3.56 -10.81 -12.06
CA ARG A 340 -4.53 -10.18 -12.95
C ARG A 340 -3.87 -9.60 -14.22
N GLU A 341 -2.73 -8.93 -14.08
CA GLU A 341 -2.02 -8.37 -15.24
C GLU A 341 -1.42 -9.47 -16.13
N LEU A 342 -0.90 -10.55 -15.52
CA LEU A 342 -0.47 -11.73 -16.28
C LEU A 342 -1.63 -12.36 -17.07
N ASP A 343 -2.79 -12.52 -16.44
CA ASP A 343 -3.98 -13.07 -17.11
C ASP A 343 -4.37 -12.22 -18.32
N LEU A 344 -4.32 -10.90 -18.22
CA LEU A 344 -4.59 -10.00 -19.33
C LEU A 344 -3.58 -10.19 -20.48
N ILE A 345 -2.29 -10.35 -20.19
CA ILE A 345 -1.23 -10.60 -21.18
C ILE A 345 -1.48 -11.93 -21.88
N TYR A 346 -1.71 -13.01 -21.12
CA TYR A 346 -1.93 -14.34 -21.69
C TYR A 346 -3.25 -14.43 -22.48
N GLN A 347 -4.31 -13.77 -22.04
CA GLN A 347 -5.57 -13.70 -22.79
C GLN A 347 -5.40 -12.90 -24.08
N ALA A 348 -4.69 -11.78 -24.05
CA ALA A 348 -4.40 -10.98 -25.24
C ALA A 348 -3.57 -11.76 -26.26
N ALA A 349 -2.59 -12.56 -25.80
CA ALA A 349 -1.80 -13.43 -26.66
C ALA A 349 -2.67 -14.51 -27.32
N LYS A 350 -3.53 -15.21 -26.54
CA LYS A 350 -4.48 -16.19 -27.08
C LYS A 350 -5.40 -15.58 -28.13
N LEU A 351 -5.91 -14.37 -27.88
CA LEU A 351 -6.77 -13.65 -28.82
C LEU A 351 -6.02 -13.29 -30.12
N LYS A 352 -4.77 -12.85 -30.02
CA LYS A 352 -3.91 -12.58 -31.20
C LYS A 352 -3.72 -13.82 -32.04
N VAL A 353 -3.39 -14.98 -31.44
CA VAL A 353 -3.24 -16.26 -32.12
C VAL A 353 -4.54 -16.66 -32.77
N PHE A 354 -5.67 -16.58 -32.09
CA PHE A 354 -6.99 -16.89 -32.65
C PHE A 354 -7.33 -16.00 -33.85
N ASN A 355 -7.11 -14.69 -33.75
CA ASN A 355 -7.34 -13.76 -34.85
C ASN A 355 -6.43 -14.06 -36.07
N LEU A 356 -5.17 -14.41 -35.81
CA LEU A 356 -4.23 -14.84 -36.89
C LEU A 356 -4.72 -16.09 -37.58
N LEU A 357 -5.14 -17.12 -36.83
CA LEU A 357 -5.72 -18.34 -37.38
C LEU A 357 -6.98 -18.04 -38.21
N LEU A 358 -7.83 -17.14 -37.74
CA LEU A 358 -9.02 -16.73 -38.47
C LEU A 358 -8.67 -16.02 -39.78
N GLN A 359 -7.64 -15.15 -39.77
CA GLN A 359 -7.12 -14.51 -40.99
C GLN A 359 -6.58 -15.55 -42.00
N PHE A 360 -5.80 -16.53 -41.51
CA PHE A 360 -5.33 -17.64 -42.37
C PHE A 360 -6.48 -18.48 -42.93
N ALA A 361 -7.48 -18.79 -42.12
CA ALA A 361 -8.67 -19.51 -42.55
C ALA A 361 -9.45 -18.74 -43.64
N ASN A 362 -9.63 -17.45 -43.46
CA ASN A 362 -10.29 -16.56 -44.41
C ASN A 362 -9.48 -16.46 -45.71
N LEU A 363 -8.14 -16.32 -45.64
CA LEU A 363 -7.27 -16.31 -46.82
C LEU A 363 -7.31 -17.64 -47.57
N PHE A 364 -7.31 -18.78 -46.84
CA PHE A 364 -7.44 -20.11 -47.43
C PHE A 364 -8.79 -20.28 -48.11
N LEU A 365 -9.88 -19.88 -47.47
CA LEU A 365 -11.23 -19.93 -48.03
C LEU A 365 -11.34 -19.04 -49.29
N PHE A 366 -10.78 -17.84 -49.23
CA PHE A 366 -10.74 -16.94 -50.38
C PHE A 366 -9.97 -17.55 -51.55
N ASN A 367 -8.79 -18.12 -51.34
CA ASN A 367 -8.01 -18.82 -52.36
C ASN A 367 -8.73 -20.07 -52.91
N PHE A 368 -9.42 -20.81 -52.04
CA PHE A 368 -10.23 -21.94 -52.43
C PHE A 368 -11.40 -21.52 -53.35
N LEU A 369 -12.11 -20.45 -53.00
CA LEU A 369 -13.18 -19.87 -53.80
C LEU A 369 -12.66 -19.37 -55.16
N LEU A 370 -11.51 -18.63 -55.16
CA LEU A 370 -10.86 -18.19 -56.38
C LEU A 370 -10.52 -19.36 -57.33
N ARG A 371 -9.95 -20.45 -56.79
CA ARG A 371 -9.65 -21.66 -57.57
C ARG A 371 -10.92 -22.30 -58.13
N LYS A 372 -12.00 -22.36 -57.34
CA LYS A 372 -13.29 -22.91 -57.79
C LYS A 372 -13.94 -22.04 -58.85
N PHE A 373 -13.87 -20.70 -58.72
CA PHE A 373 -14.36 -19.78 -59.75
C PHE A 373 -13.50 -19.84 -61.03
N ALA A 374 -12.18 -19.87 -60.92
CA ALA A 374 -11.26 -20.00 -62.03
C ALA A 374 -11.43 -21.35 -62.75
N GLY A 375 -11.59 -22.43 -61.97
CA GLY A 375 -11.89 -23.78 -62.55
C GLY A 375 -13.22 -23.83 -63.32
N ASN A 376 -14.26 -23.21 -62.77
CA ASN A 376 -15.57 -23.09 -63.43
C ASN A 376 -15.52 -22.17 -64.69
N PHE A 377 -14.66 -21.14 -64.64
CA PHE A 377 -14.45 -20.24 -65.76
C PHE A 377 -13.68 -20.95 -66.89
N LEU A 378 -12.64 -21.72 -66.62
CA LEU A 378 -11.89 -22.52 -67.53
C LEU A 378 -12.77 -23.65 -68.10
N PHE A 379 -13.63 -24.26 -67.31
CA PHE A 379 -14.57 -25.27 -67.79
C PHE A 379 -15.66 -24.69 -68.73
N LYS A 380 -16.09 -23.43 -68.48
CA LYS A 380 -17.00 -22.70 -69.38
C LYS A 380 -16.30 -22.25 -70.65
N VAL A 381 -15.03 -21.84 -70.57
CA VAL A 381 -14.24 -21.43 -71.77
C VAL A 381 -13.87 -22.66 -72.69
N SER A 382 -13.63 -23.82 -72.04
CA SER A 382 -13.39 -25.07 -72.87
C SER A 382 -14.63 -25.62 -73.58
N ASN A 383 -15.83 -25.23 -73.17
CA ASN A 383 -17.07 -25.57 -73.80
C ASN A 383 -17.56 -24.55 -74.85
N PHE A 384 -16.85 -23.45 -75.04
CA PHE A 384 -17.06 -22.50 -76.15
C PHE A 384 -16.02 -22.73 -77.21
N SER A 385 -16.29 -23.70 -78.06
CA SER A 385 -15.52 -23.91 -79.26
C SER A 385 -15.75 -22.81 -80.30
N LEU A 386 -14.66 -22.10 -80.61
CA LEU A 386 -14.36 -21.51 -81.92
C LEU A 386 -15.23 -20.34 -82.42
N ASN A 387 -14.74 -19.13 -82.16
CA ASN A 387 -14.64 -18.19 -83.29
C ASN A 387 -13.33 -17.37 -83.09
N PRO A 388 -12.41 -17.43 -84.10
CA PRO A 388 -11.09 -16.81 -83.93
C PRO A 388 -11.06 -15.38 -84.47
N SER A 389 -11.69 -14.49 -83.76
CA SER A 389 -11.53 -13.02 -83.97
C SER A 389 -12.23 -12.22 -82.91
N ILE A 390 -11.68 -12.25 -81.73
CA ILE A 390 -11.88 -11.16 -80.74
C ILE A 390 -10.67 -11.17 -79.77
N ASP A 391 -9.92 -10.10 -79.88
CA ASP A 391 -8.76 -9.77 -79.03
C ASP A 391 -9.15 -9.74 -77.55
N ILE A 392 -8.90 -10.84 -76.81
CA ILE A 392 -9.17 -10.95 -75.34
C ILE A 392 -8.06 -10.33 -74.51
N LEU A 393 -7.00 -9.82 -75.13
CA LEU A 393 -5.86 -9.25 -74.41
C LEU A 393 -6.04 -7.80 -73.92
N ASN A 394 -7.11 -7.07 -74.30
CA ASN A 394 -7.31 -5.68 -73.93
C ASN A 394 -8.35 -5.48 -72.86
N THR A 395 -9.02 -6.51 -72.34
CA THR A 395 -10.07 -6.34 -71.31
C THR A 395 -9.57 -6.62 -69.90
N ILE A 396 -8.34 -7.14 -69.72
CA ILE A 396 -7.75 -7.38 -68.35
C ILE A 396 -6.98 -6.18 -67.81
N PHE A 397 -6.75 -5.12 -68.63
CA PHE A 397 -6.00 -3.94 -68.19
C PHE A 397 -6.86 -2.77 -67.72
N LEU A 398 -8.19 -2.93 -67.57
CA LEU A 398 -9.10 -1.87 -67.15
C LEU A 398 -9.86 -2.16 -65.81
N LEU A 399 -9.35 -3.09 -65.01
CA LEU A 399 -9.84 -3.30 -63.64
C LEU A 399 -8.63 -3.43 -62.67
N ASN A 400 -7.88 -2.35 -62.58
CA ASN A 400 -7.04 -2.05 -61.42
C ASN A 400 -7.54 -0.73 -60.79
#